data_3807be72ae2db0050cb553fcadeb0a87
#
_entry.id   3807be72ae2db0050cb553fcadeb0a87
#
_cell.length_a   1.000
_cell.length_b   1.000
_cell.length_c   1.000
_cell.angle_alpha   90.00
_cell.angle_beta   90.00
_cell.angle_gamma   90.00
#
_symmetry.space_group_name_H-M   'P 1'
#
loop_
_entity.id
_entity.type
_entity.pdbx_description
1 polymer ?
#
loop_
_entity_poly.entity_id
_entity_poly.type
_entity_poly.pdbx_seq_one_letter_code
_entity_poly.pdbx_strand_id
1 'polypeptide(L)'
;ELNGAYKVKYNVTDSSGNIAAEVIRVVIVGDTGQPVIELTGGQSVDTEAGLVFVDPGYFSEDKVDGDLTGNVVVSGEVNTAKTGTYQLAYNVKDSNGNAAVEMVRTVVVKDGLAPQVKLVGTEKVVLELGQEYQDEGAEAVDALDGDVTASVLIKSSVDLGKPGLYEVSYTAQDQSGNVSEPLIRLVKIEDTTAPSIVLNGE
;
A
#
# COMPACT_ATOMS: atom_id res chain seq x y z
N GLU A 1 32.01 22.20 -17.07
CA GLU A 1 33.43 22.32 -16.69
C GLU A 1 34.20 21.12 -17.22
N LEU A 2 35.38 21.35 -17.81
CA LEU A 2 36.18 20.25 -18.32
C LEU A 2 37.11 19.76 -17.23
N ASN A 3 36.88 18.53 -16.75
CA ASN A 3 37.83 17.86 -15.85
C ASN A 3 39.19 17.71 -16.57
N GLY A 4 40.30 18.00 -15.88
CA GLY A 4 41.60 17.85 -16.46
C GLY A 4 42.72 18.61 -15.74
N ALA A 5 43.95 18.43 -16.25
CA ALA A 5 45.12 19.12 -15.77
C ALA A 5 45.48 20.22 -16.76
N TYR A 6 45.43 21.46 -16.31
CA TYR A 6 45.75 22.66 -17.09
C TYR A 6 47.13 23.18 -16.67
N LYS A 7 47.95 23.61 -17.66
CA LYS A 7 49.27 24.19 -17.41
C LYS A 7 49.23 25.69 -17.63
N VAL A 8 49.49 26.46 -16.58
CA VAL A 8 49.71 27.89 -16.66
C VAL A 8 51.21 28.14 -16.67
N LYS A 9 51.68 28.77 -17.73
CA LYS A 9 53.10 29.07 -17.95
C LYS A 9 53.38 30.52 -17.56
N TYR A 10 54.44 30.73 -16.83
CA TYR A 10 54.89 32.02 -16.40
C TYR A 10 56.25 32.28 -16.99
N ASN A 11 56.41 33.40 -17.74
CA ASN A 11 57.66 33.90 -18.32
C ASN A 11 57.82 35.36 -17.96
N VAL A 12 59.08 35.81 -17.80
CA VAL A 12 59.41 37.19 -17.62
C VAL A 12 60.72 37.50 -18.36
N THR A 13 60.78 38.67 -18.96
CA THR A 13 61.95 39.17 -19.61
C THR A 13 62.35 40.47 -18.91
N ASP A 14 63.66 40.66 -18.59
CA ASP A 14 64.17 41.92 -18.01
C ASP A 14 64.28 43.02 -19.07
N SER A 15 64.63 44.24 -18.64
CA SER A 15 64.81 45.40 -19.54
C SER A 15 66.00 45.27 -20.50
N SER A 16 66.89 44.33 -20.25
CA SER A 16 68.07 44.04 -21.10
C SER A 16 67.76 42.85 -22.07
N GLY A 17 66.60 42.32 -22.08
CA GLY A 17 66.18 41.21 -22.97
C GLY A 17 66.52 39.81 -22.46
N ASN A 18 66.98 39.64 -21.23
CA ASN A 18 67.21 38.29 -20.66
C ASN A 18 65.94 37.66 -20.25
N ILE A 19 65.70 36.40 -20.69
CA ILE A 19 64.49 35.65 -20.45
C ILE A 19 64.73 34.72 -19.25
N ALA A 20 63.82 34.79 -18.27
CA ALA A 20 63.83 33.84 -17.17
C ALA A 20 63.40 32.42 -17.64
N ALA A 21 63.87 31.40 -16.92
CA ALA A 21 63.36 30.04 -17.14
C ALA A 21 61.86 30.00 -16.91
N GLU A 22 61.11 29.32 -17.82
CA GLU A 22 59.69 29.15 -17.72
C GLU A 22 59.30 28.36 -16.44
N VAL A 23 58.38 28.91 -15.65
CA VAL A 23 57.80 28.25 -14.49
C VAL A 23 56.37 27.79 -14.85
N ILE A 24 56.05 26.53 -14.56
CA ILE A 24 54.78 25.96 -14.89
C ILE A 24 53.99 25.66 -13.59
N ARG A 25 52.77 26.17 -13.50
CA ARG A 25 51.78 25.76 -12.51
C ARG A 25 50.83 24.78 -13.16
N VAL A 26 50.65 23.62 -12.56
CA VAL A 26 49.59 22.69 -12.94
C VAL A 26 48.37 22.99 -12.09
N VAL A 27 47.23 23.23 -12.74
CA VAL A 27 45.91 23.40 -12.12
C VAL A 27 45.08 22.16 -12.47
N ILE A 28 44.67 21.41 -11.46
CA ILE A 28 43.80 20.27 -11.64
C ILE A 28 42.35 20.74 -11.38
N VAL A 29 41.49 20.53 -12.35
CA VAL A 29 40.05 20.76 -12.24
C VAL A 29 39.40 19.38 -12.21
N GLY A 30 38.66 19.10 -11.19
CA GLY A 30 37.94 17.84 -11.03
C GLY A 30 36.59 18.10 -10.37
N ASP A 31 35.66 17.19 -10.62
CA ASP A 31 34.41 17.17 -9.93
C ASP A 31 34.56 16.46 -8.58
N THR A 32 34.18 17.14 -7.52
CA THR A 32 34.13 16.65 -6.13
C THR A 32 32.75 16.85 -5.53
N GLY A 33 31.79 17.31 -6.35
CA GLY A 33 30.38 17.43 -5.98
C GLY A 33 29.79 16.07 -5.68
N GLN A 34 28.80 16.04 -4.82
CA GLN A 34 28.02 14.83 -4.57
C GLN A 34 26.65 15.01 -5.20
N PRO A 35 26.10 13.97 -5.83
CA PRO A 35 24.71 13.97 -6.27
C PRO A 35 23.76 14.18 -5.09
N VAL A 36 22.59 14.73 -5.38
CA VAL A 36 21.48 14.88 -4.42
C VAL A 36 20.37 13.93 -4.80
N ILE A 37 19.76 13.27 -3.81
CA ILE A 37 18.57 12.43 -3.99
C ILE A 37 17.40 13.10 -3.26
N GLU A 38 16.26 13.23 -3.95
CA GLU A 38 15.00 13.71 -3.38
C GLU A 38 13.93 12.62 -3.51
N LEU A 39 13.20 12.32 -2.42
CA LEU A 39 12.13 11.33 -2.41
C LEU A 39 10.79 11.98 -2.73
N THR A 40 10.11 11.52 -3.78
CA THR A 40 8.73 11.89 -4.08
C THR A 40 7.79 11.26 -3.04
N GLY A 41 6.81 12.02 -2.55
CA GLY A 41 5.85 11.52 -1.53
C GLY A 41 6.40 11.46 -0.09
N GLY A 42 7.66 11.92 0.11
CA GLY A 42 8.26 12.05 1.45
C GLY A 42 9.07 10.82 1.92
N GLN A 43 9.66 10.98 3.10
CA GLN A 43 10.52 9.94 3.72
C GLN A 43 9.73 8.89 4.50
N SER A 44 8.46 9.15 4.81
CA SER A 44 7.59 8.18 5.49
C SER A 44 6.30 8.07 4.71
N VAL A 45 5.91 6.84 4.36
CA VAL A 45 4.66 6.53 3.65
C VAL A 45 3.97 5.37 4.34
N ASP A 46 2.63 5.45 4.39
CA ASP A 46 1.80 4.33 4.83
C ASP A 46 1.31 3.54 3.62
N THR A 47 1.16 2.24 3.79
CA THR A 47 0.55 1.36 2.77
C THR A 47 -0.33 0.32 3.46
N GLU A 48 -1.30 -0.19 2.73
CA GLU A 48 -2.25 -1.17 3.20
C GLU A 48 -1.68 -2.59 3.07
N ALA A 49 -1.87 -3.40 4.11
CA ALA A 49 -1.50 -4.81 4.09
C ALA A 49 -2.36 -5.60 3.09
N GLY A 50 -1.83 -6.68 2.55
CA GLY A 50 -2.51 -7.49 1.53
C GLY A 50 -2.57 -6.87 0.13
N LEU A 51 -2.23 -5.57 -0.02
CA LEU A 51 -2.20 -4.87 -1.31
C LEU A 51 -0.77 -4.69 -1.81
N VAL A 52 -0.62 -4.44 -3.11
CA VAL A 52 0.69 -4.20 -3.72
C VAL A 52 1.19 -2.80 -3.33
N PHE A 53 2.37 -2.72 -2.72
CA PHE A 53 3.04 -1.45 -2.50
C PHE A 53 3.64 -0.90 -3.79
N VAL A 54 3.39 0.38 -4.06
CA VAL A 54 4.00 1.11 -5.17
C VAL A 54 4.80 2.26 -4.58
N ASP A 55 6.13 2.26 -4.82
CA ASP A 55 7.00 3.35 -4.40
C ASP A 55 6.58 4.66 -5.09
N PRO A 56 6.33 5.76 -4.36
CA PRO A 56 6.00 7.06 -4.96
C PRO A 56 7.10 7.64 -5.87
N GLY A 57 8.32 7.07 -5.80
CA GLY A 57 9.42 7.46 -6.65
C GLY A 57 10.44 8.40 -5.99
N TYR A 58 11.40 8.79 -6.78
CA TYR A 58 12.53 9.63 -6.39
C TYR A 58 13.06 10.37 -7.61
N PHE A 59 13.90 11.38 -7.35
CA PHE A 59 14.66 12.13 -8.35
C PHE A 59 16.10 12.28 -7.85
N SER A 60 17.06 12.29 -8.77
CA SER A 60 18.46 12.56 -8.43
C SER A 60 19.13 13.39 -9.50
N GLU A 61 19.90 14.38 -9.05
CA GLU A 61 20.72 15.20 -9.93
C GLU A 61 22.10 15.49 -9.34
N ASP A 62 23.05 15.72 -10.23
CA ASP A 62 24.37 16.27 -9.95
C ASP A 62 24.61 17.54 -10.77
N LYS A 63 25.41 18.45 -10.21
CA LYS A 63 25.68 19.74 -10.86
C LYS A 63 26.44 19.60 -12.19
N VAL A 64 27.29 18.57 -12.31
CA VAL A 64 28.17 18.36 -13.47
C VAL A 64 27.58 17.31 -14.40
N ASP A 65 27.08 16.20 -13.83
CA ASP A 65 26.55 15.07 -14.59
C ASP A 65 25.08 15.23 -14.96
N GLY A 66 24.36 16.16 -14.31
CA GLY A 66 22.94 16.39 -14.56
C GLY A 66 22.05 15.34 -13.91
N ASP A 67 21.00 14.91 -14.63
CA ASP A 67 20.01 13.94 -14.14
C ASP A 67 20.62 12.54 -13.98
N LEU A 68 20.65 12.05 -12.76
CA LEU A 68 21.13 10.73 -12.36
C LEU A 68 20.02 9.81 -11.83
N THR A 69 18.74 10.18 -12.00
CA THR A 69 17.58 9.41 -11.51
C THR A 69 17.63 7.96 -11.96
N GLY A 70 18.00 7.71 -13.22
CA GLY A 70 18.11 6.35 -13.76
C GLY A 70 19.29 5.53 -13.20
N ASN A 71 20.22 6.17 -12.48
CA ASN A 71 21.39 5.53 -11.90
C ASN A 71 21.22 5.23 -10.40
N VAL A 72 20.09 5.65 -9.79
CA VAL A 72 19.80 5.39 -8.39
C VAL A 72 19.59 3.89 -8.17
N VAL A 73 20.29 3.35 -7.21
CA VAL A 73 20.12 1.98 -6.74
C VAL A 73 19.24 1.98 -5.50
N VAL A 74 18.09 1.32 -5.61
CA VAL A 74 17.18 1.12 -4.48
C VAL A 74 17.43 -0.26 -3.88
N SER A 75 17.58 -0.32 -2.56
CA SER A 75 17.74 -1.56 -1.81
C SER A 75 16.75 -1.64 -0.67
N GLY A 76 16.46 -2.85 -0.19
CA GLY A 76 15.39 -3.14 0.75
C GLY A 76 14.17 -3.74 0.07
N GLU A 77 13.24 -4.25 0.85
CA GLU A 77 12.01 -4.87 0.37
C GLU A 77 10.86 -4.54 1.32
N VAL A 78 9.68 -4.27 0.76
CA VAL A 78 8.45 -4.06 1.51
C VAL A 78 7.58 -5.31 1.39
N ASN A 79 7.38 -6.01 2.51
CA ASN A 79 6.50 -7.17 2.57
C ASN A 79 5.11 -6.75 3.05
N THR A 80 4.18 -6.57 2.13
CA THR A 80 2.80 -6.19 2.45
C THR A 80 1.94 -7.35 2.97
N ALA A 81 2.41 -8.59 2.90
CA ALA A 81 1.73 -9.72 3.54
C ALA A 81 1.90 -9.74 5.08
N LYS A 82 2.58 -8.74 5.64
CA LYS A 82 2.78 -8.62 7.07
C LYS A 82 2.83 -7.16 7.49
N THR A 83 2.02 -6.79 8.48
CA THR A 83 2.08 -5.46 9.10
C THR A 83 3.44 -5.21 9.75
N GLY A 84 3.92 -3.97 9.69
CA GLY A 84 5.23 -3.61 10.24
C GLY A 84 5.84 -2.40 9.56
N THR A 85 7.10 -2.12 9.91
CA THR A 85 7.87 -1.01 9.36
C THR A 85 9.02 -1.56 8.53
N TYR A 86 9.11 -1.10 7.29
CA TYR A 86 10.11 -1.49 6.31
C TYR A 86 10.93 -0.28 5.88
N GLN A 87 12.12 -0.50 5.35
CA GLN A 87 12.98 0.58 4.87
C GLN A 87 13.46 0.28 3.46
N LEU A 88 13.42 1.32 2.62
CA LEU A 88 14.06 1.35 1.31
C LEU A 88 15.18 2.38 1.35
N ALA A 89 16.39 1.97 0.98
CA ALA A 89 17.55 2.85 0.91
C ALA A 89 17.91 3.17 -0.56
N TYR A 90 18.15 4.44 -0.85
CA TYR A 90 18.41 4.98 -2.17
C TYR A 90 19.84 5.53 -2.22
N ASN A 91 20.61 5.04 -3.17
CA ASN A 91 22.02 5.39 -3.33
C ASN A 91 22.32 5.68 -4.79
N VAL A 92 23.20 6.64 -5.03
CA VAL A 92 23.71 6.96 -6.37
C VAL A 92 25.14 7.48 -6.27
N LYS A 93 25.89 7.32 -7.34
CA LYS A 93 27.21 7.94 -7.55
C LYS A 93 27.22 8.62 -8.90
N ASP A 94 27.97 9.73 -8.96
CA ASP A 94 28.30 10.41 -10.21
C ASP A 94 29.35 9.66 -11.04
N SER A 95 29.72 10.20 -12.20
CA SER A 95 30.71 9.62 -13.10
C SER A 95 32.15 9.66 -12.51
N ASN A 96 32.41 10.52 -11.53
CA ASN A 96 33.72 10.64 -10.84
C ASN A 96 33.79 9.76 -9.57
N GLY A 97 32.65 9.09 -9.19
CA GLY A 97 32.59 8.20 -8.05
C GLY A 97 32.20 8.89 -6.73
N ASN A 98 31.83 10.20 -6.76
CA ASN A 98 31.29 10.85 -5.58
C ASN A 98 29.92 10.29 -5.27
N ALA A 99 29.74 9.82 -4.03
CA ALA A 99 28.49 9.22 -3.60
C ALA A 99 27.55 10.28 -3.01
N ALA A 100 26.25 10.18 -3.34
CA ALA A 100 25.21 10.92 -2.65
C ALA A 100 25.13 10.51 -1.17
N VAL A 101 24.58 11.39 -0.35
CA VAL A 101 24.12 10.99 0.98
C VAL A 101 22.96 10.02 0.80
N GLU A 102 23.06 8.84 1.43
CA GLU A 102 22.00 7.84 1.38
C GLU A 102 20.66 8.44 1.86
N MET A 103 19.62 8.25 1.06
CA MET A 103 18.25 8.57 1.47
C MET A 103 17.54 7.30 1.87
N VAL A 104 16.73 7.36 2.94
CA VAL A 104 15.97 6.23 3.44
C VAL A 104 14.49 6.60 3.48
N ARG A 105 13.65 5.75 2.88
CA ARG A 105 12.19 5.81 3.02
C ARG A 105 11.75 4.76 4.02
N THR A 106 10.97 5.19 5.00
CA THR A 106 10.26 4.31 5.93
C THR A 106 8.87 4.02 5.38
N VAL A 107 8.54 2.75 5.19
CA VAL A 107 7.23 2.30 4.74
C VAL A 107 6.54 1.58 5.90
N VAL A 108 5.39 2.10 6.33
CA VAL A 108 4.59 1.49 7.40
C VAL A 108 3.44 0.72 6.77
N VAL A 109 3.49 -0.60 6.86
CA VAL A 109 2.42 -1.50 6.42
C VAL A 109 1.43 -1.65 7.56
N LYS A 110 0.20 -1.18 7.34
CA LYS A 110 -0.92 -1.23 8.28
C LYS A 110 -2.03 -2.06 7.69
N ASP A 111 -2.83 -2.66 8.53
CA ASP A 111 -4.07 -3.31 8.17
C ASP A 111 -5.24 -2.48 8.70
N GLY A 112 -5.92 -1.80 7.81
CA GLY A 112 -7.06 -0.94 8.09
C GLY A 112 -8.30 -1.31 7.27
N LEU A 113 -8.20 -2.35 6.39
CA LEU A 113 -9.32 -2.84 5.62
C LEU A 113 -10.14 -3.84 6.44
N ALA A 114 -11.46 -3.68 6.40
CA ALA A 114 -12.37 -4.65 7.00
C ALA A 114 -12.65 -5.82 6.05
N PRO A 115 -12.98 -7.02 6.59
CA PRO A 115 -13.35 -8.17 5.79
C PRO A 115 -14.55 -7.91 4.88
N GLN A 116 -14.56 -8.56 3.73
CA GLN A 116 -15.71 -8.59 2.83
C GLN A 116 -16.57 -9.80 3.15
N VAL A 117 -17.85 -9.56 3.50
CA VAL A 117 -18.83 -10.59 3.78
C VAL A 117 -19.66 -10.88 2.54
N LYS A 118 -19.94 -12.16 2.27
CA LYS A 118 -20.78 -12.64 1.18
C LYS A 118 -21.78 -13.67 1.69
N LEU A 119 -23.08 -13.52 1.34
CA LEU A 119 -24.09 -14.51 1.71
C LEU A 119 -23.84 -15.85 1.00
N VAL A 120 -24.02 -16.94 1.73
CA VAL A 120 -24.21 -18.26 1.16
C VAL A 120 -25.71 -18.41 0.86
N GLY A 121 -26.06 -18.81 -0.37
CA GLY A 121 -27.44 -18.92 -0.82
C GLY A 121 -28.11 -17.59 -1.19
N THR A 122 -29.43 -17.48 -0.96
CA THR A 122 -30.21 -16.35 -1.45
C THR A 122 -30.29 -15.18 -0.46
N GLU A 123 -30.30 -13.96 -0.99
CA GLU A 123 -30.49 -12.73 -0.20
C GLU A 123 -31.91 -12.61 0.37
N LYS A 124 -32.91 -13.19 -0.34
CA LYS A 124 -34.31 -13.12 0.03
C LYS A 124 -34.87 -14.53 0.14
N VAL A 125 -35.48 -14.83 1.29
CA VAL A 125 -36.14 -16.10 1.59
C VAL A 125 -37.60 -15.82 1.87
N VAL A 126 -38.52 -16.65 1.31
CA VAL A 126 -39.97 -16.59 1.59
C VAL A 126 -40.38 -17.91 2.17
N LEU A 127 -41.05 -17.89 3.32
CA LEU A 127 -41.48 -19.05 4.06
C LEU A 127 -42.99 -18.96 4.38
N GLU A 128 -43.66 -20.11 4.43
CA GLU A 128 -45.00 -20.19 4.98
C GLU A 128 -44.94 -20.15 6.51
N LEU A 129 -45.97 -19.57 7.14
CA LEU A 129 -46.08 -19.49 8.60
C LEU A 129 -45.96 -20.90 9.24
N GLY A 130 -45.03 -21.00 10.19
CA GLY A 130 -44.74 -22.27 10.87
C GLY A 130 -43.78 -23.20 10.12
N GLN A 131 -43.33 -22.84 8.93
CA GLN A 131 -42.25 -23.54 8.21
C GLN A 131 -40.91 -23.35 8.93
N GLU A 132 -40.09 -24.41 9.00
CA GLU A 132 -38.74 -24.31 9.55
C GLU A 132 -37.84 -23.44 8.65
N TYR A 133 -37.03 -22.64 9.30
CA TYR A 133 -36.00 -21.85 8.66
C TYR A 133 -34.61 -22.32 9.09
N GLN A 134 -33.79 -22.68 8.12
CA GLN A 134 -32.37 -22.92 8.33
C GLN A 134 -31.59 -21.86 7.56
N ASP A 135 -30.81 -21.06 8.30
CA ASP A 135 -29.96 -20.06 7.70
C ASP A 135 -28.72 -20.70 7.06
N GLU A 136 -28.47 -20.37 5.78
CA GLU A 136 -27.31 -20.87 5.03
C GLU A 136 -26.00 -20.18 5.42
N GLY A 137 -26.08 -19.05 6.17
CA GLY A 137 -24.93 -18.32 6.66
C GLY A 137 -24.30 -17.38 5.64
N ALA A 138 -23.06 -17.01 5.93
CA ALA A 138 -22.23 -16.15 5.07
C ALA A 138 -20.77 -16.58 5.18
N GLU A 139 -19.97 -16.26 4.15
CA GLU A 139 -18.54 -16.36 4.11
C GLU A 139 -17.91 -14.97 4.25
N ALA A 140 -16.69 -14.91 4.77
CA ALA A 140 -15.95 -13.66 4.88
C ALA A 140 -14.48 -13.85 4.50
N VAL A 141 -13.95 -12.87 3.73
CA VAL A 141 -12.56 -12.86 3.27
C VAL A 141 -11.96 -11.50 3.54
N ASP A 142 -10.76 -11.52 4.11
CA ASP A 142 -9.94 -10.33 4.32
C ASP A 142 -8.71 -10.32 3.41
N ALA A 143 -8.18 -9.13 3.11
CA ALA A 143 -7.05 -8.96 2.19
C ALA A 143 -5.73 -9.48 2.77
N LEU A 144 -5.54 -9.34 4.08
CA LEU A 144 -4.35 -9.78 4.80
C LEU A 144 -4.53 -11.18 5.39
N ASP A 145 -5.64 -11.40 6.10
CA ASP A 145 -5.90 -12.60 6.90
C ASP A 145 -6.48 -13.77 6.08
N GLY A 146 -6.94 -13.49 4.84
CA GLY A 146 -7.58 -14.47 3.97
C GLY A 146 -8.98 -14.86 4.45
N ASP A 147 -9.26 -16.16 4.57
CA ASP A 147 -10.56 -16.66 5.03
C ASP A 147 -10.75 -16.40 6.53
N VAL A 148 -11.68 -15.50 6.84
CA VAL A 148 -12.11 -15.16 8.21
C VAL A 148 -13.57 -15.53 8.47
N THR A 149 -14.13 -16.48 7.72
CA THR A 149 -15.51 -16.96 7.84
C THR A 149 -15.87 -17.39 9.27
N ALA A 150 -14.91 -17.93 10.01
CA ALA A 150 -15.11 -18.32 11.42
C ALA A 150 -15.39 -17.13 12.35
N SER A 151 -15.09 -15.89 11.92
CA SER A 151 -15.39 -14.67 12.68
C SER A 151 -16.77 -14.08 12.38
N VAL A 152 -17.54 -14.69 11.46
CA VAL A 152 -18.85 -14.18 11.09
C VAL A 152 -19.79 -14.21 12.28
N LEU A 153 -20.29 -13.04 12.65
CA LEU A 153 -21.29 -12.86 13.70
C LEU A 153 -22.67 -12.69 13.06
N ILE A 154 -23.59 -13.57 13.44
CA ILE A 154 -24.96 -13.60 12.93
C ILE A 154 -25.91 -13.04 14.00
N LYS A 155 -26.73 -12.05 13.61
CA LYS A 155 -27.85 -11.56 14.41
C LYS A 155 -29.14 -11.75 13.63
N SER A 156 -30.11 -12.47 14.21
CA SER A 156 -31.40 -12.75 13.58
C SER A 156 -32.54 -12.17 14.38
N SER A 157 -33.51 -11.57 13.69
CA SER A 157 -34.78 -11.11 14.25
C SER A 157 -35.94 -12.01 13.86
N VAL A 158 -35.70 -13.13 13.16
CA VAL A 158 -36.75 -14.00 12.59
C VAL A 158 -37.64 -14.57 13.67
N ASP A 159 -38.96 -14.35 13.54
CA ASP A 159 -40.01 -14.93 14.36
C ASP A 159 -40.92 -15.80 13.47
N LEU A 160 -40.73 -17.11 13.50
CA LEU A 160 -41.44 -18.07 12.68
C LEU A 160 -42.95 -18.22 13.06
N GLY A 161 -43.34 -17.66 14.22
CA GLY A 161 -44.74 -17.68 14.70
C GLY A 161 -45.57 -16.50 14.21
N LYS A 162 -44.99 -15.59 13.43
CA LYS A 162 -45.68 -14.37 12.98
C LYS A 162 -45.39 -14.07 11.51
N PRO A 163 -46.44 -13.78 10.68
CA PRO A 163 -46.21 -13.19 9.37
C PRO A 163 -45.51 -11.84 9.47
N GLY A 164 -44.51 -11.59 8.60
CA GLY A 164 -43.73 -10.35 8.61
C GLY A 164 -42.50 -10.41 7.73
N LEU A 165 -41.79 -9.31 7.71
CA LEU A 165 -40.47 -9.21 7.07
C LEU A 165 -39.42 -9.08 8.17
N TYR A 166 -38.46 -9.96 8.16
CA TYR A 166 -37.39 -10.09 9.16
C TYR A 166 -36.04 -9.98 8.54
N GLU A 167 -35.04 -9.62 9.36
CA GLU A 167 -33.66 -9.46 8.93
C GLU A 167 -32.75 -10.43 9.68
N VAL A 168 -31.80 -10.99 8.93
CA VAL A 168 -30.64 -11.69 9.45
C VAL A 168 -29.42 -10.88 9.01
N SER A 169 -28.63 -10.39 9.97
CA SER A 169 -27.48 -9.53 9.75
C SER A 169 -26.19 -10.29 10.00
N TYR A 170 -25.22 -10.12 9.13
CA TYR A 170 -23.90 -10.76 9.16
C TYR A 170 -22.82 -9.70 9.19
N THR A 171 -21.91 -9.80 10.16
CA THR A 171 -20.67 -9.00 10.23
C THR A 171 -19.50 -9.93 10.47
N ALA A 172 -18.31 -9.56 10.01
CA ALA A 172 -17.08 -10.29 10.28
C ALA A 172 -16.02 -9.34 10.82
N GLN A 173 -15.08 -9.88 11.59
CA GLN A 173 -13.95 -9.15 12.12
C GLN A 173 -12.66 -9.88 11.75
N ASP A 174 -11.63 -9.12 11.32
CA ASP A 174 -10.27 -9.61 11.07
C ASP A 174 -9.46 -9.70 12.38
N GLN A 175 -8.18 -10.11 12.26
CA GLN A 175 -7.27 -10.20 13.40
C GLN A 175 -6.77 -8.83 13.88
N SER A 176 -6.83 -7.80 13.02
CA SER A 176 -6.46 -6.42 13.34
C SER A 176 -7.57 -5.65 14.06
N GLY A 177 -8.79 -6.23 14.10
CA GLY A 177 -9.95 -5.66 14.79
C GLY A 177 -10.86 -4.85 13.87
N ASN A 178 -10.63 -4.81 12.55
CA ASN A 178 -11.52 -4.14 11.62
C ASN A 178 -12.79 -4.97 11.44
N VAL A 179 -13.95 -4.29 11.45
CA VAL A 179 -15.27 -4.94 11.38
C VAL A 179 -15.95 -4.53 10.08
N SER A 180 -16.49 -5.51 9.38
CA SER A 180 -17.23 -5.30 8.15
C SER A 180 -18.53 -4.52 8.37
N GLU A 181 -18.99 -3.83 7.33
CA GLU A 181 -20.37 -3.38 7.28
C GLU A 181 -21.32 -4.59 7.34
N PRO A 182 -22.51 -4.44 7.98
CA PRO A 182 -23.47 -5.53 8.07
C PRO A 182 -24.09 -5.85 6.71
N LEU A 183 -24.03 -7.13 6.33
CA LEU A 183 -24.74 -7.67 5.18
C LEU A 183 -26.07 -8.28 5.65
N ILE A 184 -27.17 -8.02 4.94
CA ILE A 184 -28.53 -8.37 5.39
C ILE A 184 -29.13 -9.42 4.45
N ARG A 185 -29.70 -10.49 5.04
CA ARG A 185 -30.66 -11.39 4.41
C ARG A 185 -32.07 -11.05 4.88
N LEU A 186 -33.01 -10.93 3.94
CA LEU A 186 -34.42 -10.70 4.22
C LEU A 186 -35.17 -12.02 4.25
N VAL A 187 -35.88 -12.26 5.36
CA VAL A 187 -36.74 -13.44 5.53
C VAL A 187 -38.19 -12.97 5.65
N LYS A 188 -39.02 -13.29 4.66
CA LYS A 188 -40.44 -12.97 4.63
C LYS A 188 -41.23 -14.20 5.06
N ILE A 189 -42.07 -14.04 6.07
CA ILE A 189 -43.02 -15.06 6.52
C ILE A 189 -44.40 -14.65 6.10
N GLU A 190 -45.09 -15.52 5.36
CA GLU A 190 -46.44 -15.34 4.85
C GLU A 190 -47.36 -16.42 5.39
N ASP A 191 -48.61 -16.10 5.66
CA ASP A 191 -49.69 -17.08 5.91
C ASP A 191 -50.60 -17.06 4.68
N THR A 192 -50.40 -18.04 3.82
CA THR A 192 -51.18 -18.20 2.59
C THR A 192 -52.15 -19.42 2.69
N THR A 193 -52.13 -20.10 3.84
CA THR A 193 -52.93 -21.30 4.07
C THR A 193 -54.35 -20.93 4.51
N ALA A 194 -55.31 -21.23 3.69
CA ALA A 194 -56.72 -21.01 4.03
C ALA A 194 -57.17 -21.89 5.20
N PRO A 195 -58.00 -21.38 6.12
CA PRO A 195 -58.56 -22.18 7.22
C PRO A 195 -59.48 -23.27 6.68
N SER A 196 -59.49 -24.45 7.32
CA SER A 196 -60.38 -25.53 7.03
C SER A 196 -61.56 -25.54 7.99
N ILE A 197 -62.77 -25.82 7.47
CA ILE A 197 -63.99 -26.01 8.26
C ILE A 197 -64.31 -27.48 8.28
N VAL A 198 -64.39 -28.07 9.45
CA VAL A 198 -64.90 -29.48 9.65
C VAL A 198 -66.22 -29.43 10.38
N LEU A 199 -67.23 -29.98 9.78
CA LEU A 199 -68.51 -30.13 10.44
C LEU A 199 -68.42 -31.33 11.38
N ASN A 200 -68.69 -31.11 12.68
CA ASN A 200 -68.78 -32.14 13.69
C ASN A 200 -70.28 -32.51 13.90
N GLY A 201 -70.64 -33.70 13.50
CA GLY A 201 -71.96 -34.31 13.77
C GLY A 201 -72.88 -34.26 12.58
N GLU A 202 -73.81 -35.23 12.58
CA GLU A 202 -74.99 -35.28 11.71
C GLU A 202 -75.94 -34.15 12.04
#